data_6614eb5a5a11de86406b850c04ce459c
#
_entry.id   6614eb5a5a11de86406b850c04ce459c
#
_cell.length_a   1.000
_cell.length_b   1.000
_cell.length_c   1.000
_cell.angle_alpha   90.00
_cell.angle_beta   90.00
_cell.angle_gamma   90.00
#
_symmetry.space_group_name_H-M   'P 1'
#
loop_
_entity.id
_entity.type
_entity.pdbx_description
1 polymer ?
#
loop_
_entity_poly.entity_id
_entity_poly.type
_entity_poly.pdbx_seq_one_letter_code
_entity_poly.pdbx_strand_id
1 'polypeptide(L)'
;MSQRITRINALLQREISEQMRRYYRSDTAAITISDVSVSADLRNAKIYYSVLGDDAEIAASQQLFRRIGKDIRQRVSREITLKYFPAFYYAYDPSLE
;
A
#
# COMPACT_ATOMS: atom_id res chain seq x y z
N MET A 1 16.61 1.43 -15.60
CA MET A 1 15.38 1.19 -14.88
C MET A 1 14.17 1.14 -15.80
N SER A 2 13.26 0.21 -15.57
CA SER A 2 12.13 0.02 -16.47
C SER A 2 11.04 1.06 -16.21
N GLN A 3 10.62 1.79 -17.27
CA GLN A 3 9.46 2.68 -17.20
C GLN A 3 8.19 1.91 -16.83
N ARG A 4 8.13 0.63 -17.22
CA ARG A 4 7.00 -0.23 -16.90
C ARG A 4 6.85 -0.39 -15.39
N ILE A 5 7.95 -0.67 -14.68
CA ILE A 5 7.92 -0.82 -13.22
C ILE A 5 7.52 0.50 -12.56
N THR A 6 8.04 1.62 -13.03
CA THR A 6 7.68 2.94 -12.52
C THR A 6 6.18 3.21 -12.67
N ARG A 7 5.60 2.85 -13.82
CA ARG A 7 4.16 3.00 -14.06
C ARG A 7 3.34 2.10 -13.15
N ILE A 8 3.79 0.85 -12.96
CA ILE A 8 3.09 -0.09 -12.07
C ILE A 8 3.14 0.43 -10.64
N ASN A 9 4.28 0.93 -10.17
CA ASN A 9 4.41 1.51 -8.84
C ASN A 9 3.42 2.66 -8.63
N ALA A 10 3.33 3.58 -9.57
CA ALA A 10 2.43 4.73 -9.49
C ALA A 10 0.97 4.30 -9.51
N LEU A 11 0.64 3.35 -10.38
CA LEU A 11 -0.71 2.83 -10.51
C LEU A 11 -1.17 2.12 -9.24
N LEU A 12 -0.31 1.28 -8.67
CA LEU A 12 -0.59 0.58 -7.42
C LEU A 12 -0.76 1.57 -6.27
N GLN A 13 0.11 2.56 -6.16
CA GLN A 13 0.04 3.56 -5.09
C GLN A 13 -1.29 4.29 -5.12
N ARG A 14 -1.70 4.73 -6.30
CA ARG A 14 -2.97 5.44 -6.46
C ARG A 14 -4.15 4.55 -6.11
N GLU A 15 -4.14 3.32 -6.61
CA GLU A 15 -5.27 2.42 -6.41
C GLU A 15 -5.38 1.94 -4.97
N ILE A 16 -4.25 1.64 -4.32
CA ILE A 16 -4.26 1.28 -2.90
C ILE A 16 -4.84 2.42 -2.08
N SER A 17 -4.39 3.65 -2.31
CA SER A 17 -4.89 4.84 -1.61
C SER A 17 -6.38 5.01 -1.82
N GLU A 18 -6.86 4.81 -3.05
CA GLU A 18 -8.28 4.92 -3.38
C GLU A 18 -9.12 3.87 -2.66
N GLN A 19 -8.66 2.62 -2.61
CA GLN A 19 -9.39 1.55 -1.92
C GLN A 19 -9.43 1.78 -0.41
N MET A 20 -8.34 2.28 0.17
CA MET A 20 -8.29 2.65 1.58
C MET A 20 -9.31 3.76 1.87
N ARG A 21 -9.34 4.81 1.04
CA ARG A 21 -10.26 5.93 1.20
C ARG A 21 -11.72 5.48 1.06
N ARG A 22 -11.99 4.58 0.14
CA ARG A 22 -13.36 4.15 -0.18
C ARG A 22 -13.93 3.22 0.88
N TYR A 23 -13.14 2.26 1.37
CA TYR A 23 -13.65 1.18 2.22
C TYR A 23 -13.17 1.24 3.67
N TYR A 24 -12.11 2.00 3.95
CA TYR A 24 -11.49 2.05 5.27
C TYR A 24 -11.14 3.48 5.67
N ARG A 25 -11.97 4.43 5.28
CA ARG A 25 -11.69 5.86 5.47
C ARG A 25 -11.40 6.22 6.93
N SER A 26 -12.24 5.78 7.85
CA SER A 26 -12.07 6.09 9.27
C SER A 26 -10.82 5.42 9.84
N ASP A 27 -10.60 4.16 9.50
CA ASP A 27 -9.47 3.39 10.01
C ASP A 27 -8.14 3.90 9.50
N THR A 28 -8.11 4.47 8.29
CA THR A 28 -6.87 4.89 7.63
C THR A 28 -6.71 6.41 7.55
N ALA A 29 -7.48 7.15 8.32
CA ALA A 29 -7.48 8.62 8.25
C ALA A 29 -6.11 9.23 8.52
N ALA A 30 -5.32 8.63 9.41
CA ALA A 30 -3.98 9.12 9.77
C ALA A 30 -2.87 8.48 8.92
N ILE A 31 -3.22 7.63 7.95
CA ILE A 31 -2.26 6.85 7.17
C ILE A 31 -2.18 7.38 5.75
N THR A 32 -0.97 7.55 5.23
CA THR A 32 -0.72 7.92 3.85
C THR A 32 0.20 6.88 3.22
N ILE A 33 -0.18 6.37 2.03
CA ILE A 33 0.73 5.51 1.27
C ILE A 33 1.79 6.42 0.65
N SER A 34 3.01 6.28 1.12
CA SER A 34 4.10 7.17 0.74
C SER A 34 4.85 6.71 -0.50
N ASP A 35 4.91 5.41 -0.73
CA ASP A 35 5.62 4.87 -1.89
C ASP A 35 5.23 3.41 -2.11
N VAL A 36 5.44 2.92 -3.33
CA VAL A 36 5.29 1.52 -3.69
C VAL A 36 6.51 1.11 -4.50
N SER A 37 7.10 -0.02 -4.14
CA SER A 37 8.26 -0.57 -4.83
C SER A 37 8.00 -2.01 -5.21
N VAL A 38 7.81 -2.25 -6.51
CA VAL A 38 7.59 -3.58 -7.06
C VAL A 38 8.94 -4.21 -7.40
N SER A 39 9.12 -5.49 -7.09
CA SER A 39 10.34 -6.22 -7.42
C SER A 39 10.48 -6.40 -8.94
N ALA A 40 11.72 -6.59 -9.40
CA ALA A 40 12.01 -6.71 -10.84
C ALA A 40 11.24 -7.85 -11.51
N ASP A 41 10.96 -8.94 -10.77
CA ASP A 41 10.20 -10.09 -11.27
C ASP A 41 8.69 -9.90 -11.13
N LEU A 42 8.24 -8.77 -10.62
CA LEU A 42 6.82 -8.40 -10.41
C LEU A 42 6.08 -9.30 -9.42
N ARG A 43 6.79 -10.06 -8.61
CA ARG A 43 6.16 -10.98 -7.66
C ARG A 43 5.83 -10.36 -6.31
N ASN A 44 6.54 -9.28 -5.95
CA ASN A 44 6.41 -8.64 -4.65
C ASN A 44 6.29 -7.15 -4.81
N ALA A 45 5.43 -6.54 -4.02
CA ALA A 45 5.31 -5.09 -3.93
C ALA A 45 5.43 -4.68 -2.48
N LYS A 46 6.40 -3.82 -2.18
CA LYS A 46 6.54 -3.24 -0.86
C LYS A 46 5.75 -1.95 -0.81
N ILE A 47 4.81 -1.89 0.12
CA ILE A 47 3.88 -0.77 0.26
C ILE A 47 4.31 0.03 1.48
N TYR A 48 4.90 1.19 1.25
CA TYR A 48 5.37 2.06 2.34
C TYR A 48 4.27 3.02 2.74
N TYR A 49 4.10 3.20 4.05
CA TYR A 49 3.12 4.14 4.56
C TYR A 49 3.71 4.97 5.69
N SER A 50 3.21 6.19 5.81
CA SER A 50 3.49 7.07 6.94
C SER A 50 2.26 7.21 7.81
N VAL A 51 2.46 7.56 9.08
CA VAL A 51 1.37 7.70 10.06
C VAL A 51 1.48 9.05 10.73
N LEU A 52 0.38 9.78 10.74
CA LEU A 52 0.29 11.03 11.49
C LEU A 52 -0.18 10.67 12.91
N GLY A 53 0.76 10.66 13.84
CA GLY A 53 0.46 10.29 15.22
C GLY A 53 1.68 9.81 15.98
N ASP A 54 1.44 9.28 17.17
CA ASP A 54 2.47 8.81 18.08
C ASP A 54 2.77 7.32 17.88
N ASP A 55 3.62 6.76 18.75
CA ASP A 55 4.01 5.35 18.66
C ASP A 55 2.81 4.40 18.78
N ALA A 56 1.81 4.77 19.58
CA ALA A 56 0.61 3.94 19.72
C ALA A 56 -0.17 3.88 18.41
N GLU A 57 -0.25 4.99 17.68
CA GLU A 57 -0.93 5.04 16.39
C GLU A 57 -0.14 4.29 15.32
N ILE A 58 1.18 4.36 15.37
CA ILE A 58 2.03 3.58 14.47
C ILE A 58 1.81 2.09 14.70
N ALA A 59 1.81 1.65 15.96
CA ALA A 59 1.56 0.25 16.31
C ALA A 59 0.16 -0.19 15.86
N ALA A 60 -0.84 0.67 16.06
CA ALA A 60 -2.22 0.39 15.62
C ALA A 60 -2.30 0.23 14.10
N SER A 61 -1.57 1.03 13.35
CA SER A 61 -1.56 0.94 11.88
C SER A 61 -0.94 -0.38 11.41
N GLN A 62 0.09 -0.87 12.09
CA GLN A 62 0.69 -2.16 11.76
C GLN A 62 -0.32 -3.29 11.96
N GLN A 63 -1.07 -3.25 13.06
CA GLN A 63 -2.13 -4.23 13.31
C GLN A 63 -3.26 -4.12 12.28
N LEU A 64 -3.60 -2.89 11.91
CA LEU A 64 -4.63 -2.65 10.89
C LEU A 64 -4.28 -3.33 9.57
N PHE A 65 -3.06 -3.15 9.06
CA PHE A 65 -2.67 -3.78 7.80
C PHE A 65 -2.60 -5.30 7.87
N ARG A 66 -2.33 -5.87 9.05
CA ARG A 66 -2.45 -7.31 9.23
C ARG A 66 -3.89 -7.79 9.05
N ARG A 67 -4.85 -6.95 9.45
CA ARG A 67 -6.28 -7.29 9.36
C ARG A 67 -6.86 -7.03 7.98
N ILE A 68 -6.53 -5.88 7.36
CA ILE A 68 -7.16 -5.45 6.12
C ILE A 68 -6.29 -5.61 4.87
N GLY A 69 -5.01 -5.94 5.04
CA GLY A 69 -4.05 -5.94 3.93
C GLY A 69 -4.43 -6.85 2.78
N LYS A 70 -4.92 -8.05 3.08
CA LYS A 70 -5.37 -8.99 2.04
C LYS A 70 -6.60 -8.49 1.31
N ASP A 71 -7.53 -7.88 2.02
CA ASP A 71 -8.73 -7.33 1.41
C ASP A 71 -8.39 -6.17 0.48
N ILE A 72 -7.50 -5.29 0.91
CA ILE A 72 -7.02 -4.18 0.08
C ILE A 72 -6.40 -4.73 -1.22
N ARG A 73 -5.52 -5.71 -1.10
CA ARG A 73 -4.89 -6.32 -2.28
C ARG A 73 -5.92 -6.89 -3.23
N GLN A 74 -6.90 -7.61 -2.70
CA GLN A 74 -7.95 -8.21 -3.52
C GLN A 74 -8.76 -7.15 -4.26
N ARG A 75 -9.11 -6.04 -3.58
CA ARG A 75 -9.84 -4.95 -4.20
C ARG A 75 -9.04 -4.27 -5.30
N VAL A 76 -7.75 -4.04 -5.05
CA VAL A 76 -6.85 -3.46 -6.03
C VAL A 76 -6.71 -4.38 -7.26
N SER A 77 -6.62 -5.69 -7.03
CA SER A 77 -6.47 -6.66 -8.12
C SER A 77 -7.67 -6.68 -9.06
N ARG A 78 -8.83 -6.24 -8.62
CA ARG A 78 -10.02 -6.15 -9.48
C ARG A 78 -9.99 -4.92 -10.37
N GLU A 79 -9.22 -3.90 -10.00
CA GLU A 79 -9.18 -2.62 -10.71
C GLU A 79 -8.01 -2.49 -11.66
N ILE A 80 -6.97 -3.32 -11.49
CA ILE A 80 -5.76 -3.27 -12.30
C ILE A 80 -5.49 -4.64 -12.89
N THR A 81 -5.29 -4.69 -14.21
CA THR A 81 -4.94 -5.93 -14.90
C THR A 81 -3.42 -6.04 -15.02
N LEU A 82 -2.84 -7.02 -14.35
CA LEU A 82 -1.43 -7.36 -14.45
C LEU A 82 -1.31 -8.84 -14.76
N LYS A 83 -0.30 -9.22 -15.56
CA LYS A 83 -0.05 -10.62 -15.87
C LYS A 83 0.18 -11.43 -14.60
N TYR A 84 0.98 -10.89 -13.69
CA TYR A 84 1.18 -11.45 -12.35
C TYR A 84 0.87 -10.35 -11.35
N PHE A 85 -0.06 -10.60 -10.45
CA PHE A 85 -0.39 -9.62 -9.43
C PHE A 85 0.52 -9.84 -8.22
N PRO A 86 1.33 -8.85 -7.81
CA PRO A 86 2.34 -9.07 -6.77
C PRO A 86 1.70 -9.28 -5.41
N ALA A 87 2.40 -10.00 -4.54
CA ALA A 87 2.09 -10.04 -3.12
C ALA A 87 2.41 -8.67 -2.51
N PHE A 88 1.57 -8.19 -1.58
CA PHE A 88 1.77 -6.90 -0.92
C PHE A 88 2.41 -7.09 0.45
N TYR A 89 3.44 -6.28 0.73
CA TYR A 89 4.10 -6.23 2.03
C TYR A 89 4.05 -4.79 2.53
N TYR A 90 3.30 -4.55 3.58
CA TYR A 90 3.07 -3.20 4.12
C TYR A 90 4.16 -2.88 5.13
N ALA A 91 4.82 -1.74 4.98
CA ALA A 91 5.93 -1.34 5.82
C ALA A 91 5.78 0.12 6.25
N TYR A 92 5.88 0.35 7.55
CA TYR A 92 5.90 1.71 8.08
C TYR A 92 7.20 2.41 7.65
N ASP A 93 7.08 3.62 7.15
CA ASP A 93 8.22 4.43 6.71
C ASP A 93 8.32 5.69 7.57
N PRO A 94 9.31 5.77 8.48
CA PRO A 94 9.47 6.94 9.33
C PRO A 94 10.13 8.12 8.64
N SER A 95 10.60 7.98 7.40
CA SER A 95 11.43 8.98 6.74
C SER A 95 10.70 10.29 6.42
N LEU A 96 9.36 10.31 6.50
CA LEU A 96 8.57 11.49 6.21
C LEU A 96 8.17 12.29 7.44
N GLU A 97 8.67 11.94 8.59
CA GLU A 97 8.39 12.68 9.83
C GLU A 97 9.32 13.85 10.03
#